data_f05b42ab021e16c75d09b7d4f9f9a64a
#
_entry.id   f05b42ab021e16c75d09b7d4f9f9a64a
#
_cell.length_a   1.000
_cell.length_b   1.000
_cell.length_c   1.000
_cell.angle_alpha   90.00
_cell.angle_beta   90.00
_cell.angle_gamma   90.00
#
_symmetry.space_group_name_H-M   'P 1'
#
loop_
_entity.id
_entity.type
_entity.pdbx_description
1 polymer ?
#
loop_
_entity_poly.entity_id
_entity_poly.type
_entity_poly.pdbx_seq_one_letter_code
_entity_poly.pdbx_strand_id
1 'polypeptide(L)'
;MGKQSSSFTVRLTSAEKKELTVLMRRGNVNARVLRRAHILRRLAKGESPPTIAENLSVCSNTVRNVARRYMDDGLEAALFDQPRSGQPELLDTKQKQRIIAMVCADPPQGRARWTLHLIVEEACRMKIVSSISHETIRRLLQEHDLKPWREKNVVHRGDHP
;
A
#
# COMPACT_ATOMS: atom_id res chain seq x y z
N MET A 1 23.96 -32.23 18.39
CA MET A 1 22.64 -31.68 18.74
C MET A 1 21.80 -31.55 17.46
N GLY A 2 20.91 -32.53 17.24
CA GLY A 2 20.08 -32.58 16.02
C GLY A 2 19.05 -31.46 16.02
N LYS A 3 19.10 -30.57 15.01
CA LYS A 3 18.03 -29.63 14.72
C LYS A 3 16.78 -30.45 14.41
N GLN A 4 15.76 -30.35 15.27
CA GLN A 4 14.44 -30.87 14.99
C GLN A 4 13.97 -30.24 13.68
N SER A 5 13.86 -31.05 12.64
CA SER A 5 13.18 -30.66 11.40
C SER A 5 11.70 -30.55 11.75
N SER A 6 11.22 -29.34 11.98
CA SER A 6 9.78 -29.09 12.08
C SER A 6 9.15 -29.56 10.78
N SER A 7 8.47 -30.70 10.81
CA SER A 7 7.75 -31.24 9.67
C SER A 7 6.53 -30.35 9.45
N PHE A 8 6.58 -29.47 8.46
CA PHE A 8 5.43 -28.69 8.04
C PHE A 8 4.47 -29.60 7.29
N THR A 9 3.39 -30.00 7.94
CA THR A 9 2.35 -30.80 7.31
C THR A 9 1.26 -29.88 6.76
N VAL A 10 1.36 -29.54 5.48
CA VAL A 10 0.32 -28.79 4.76
C VAL A 10 -0.76 -29.76 4.31
N ARG A 11 -2.00 -29.56 4.76
CA ARG A 11 -3.16 -30.35 4.37
C ARG A 11 -4.15 -29.47 3.61
N LEU A 12 -4.14 -29.58 2.29
CA LEU A 12 -5.08 -28.86 1.43
C LEU A 12 -6.43 -29.59 1.39
N THR A 13 -7.50 -28.84 1.55
CA THR A 13 -8.88 -29.31 1.34
C THR A 13 -9.16 -29.60 -0.13
N SER A 14 -10.26 -30.29 -0.42
CA SER A 14 -10.67 -30.55 -1.81
C SER A 14 -10.98 -29.27 -2.60
N ALA A 15 -11.52 -28.25 -1.92
CA ALA A 15 -11.79 -26.93 -2.51
C ALA A 15 -10.49 -26.21 -2.86
N GLU A 16 -9.55 -26.12 -1.95
CA GLU A 16 -8.24 -25.48 -2.16
C GLU A 16 -7.43 -26.16 -3.26
N LYS A 17 -7.47 -27.48 -3.36
CA LYS A 17 -6.83 -28.23 -4.46
C LYS A 17 -7.41 -27.85 -5.83
N LYS A 18 -8.74 -27.69 -5.91
CA LYS A 18 -9.41 -27.24 -7.14
C LYS A 18 -9.01 -25.80 -7.48
N GLU A 19 -9.04 -24.92 -6.50
CA GLU A 19 -8.66 -23.52 -6.64
C GLU A 19 -7.22 -23.37 -7.13
N LEU A 20 -6.26 -24.05 -6.52
CA LEU A 20 -4.87 -24.10 -6.98
C LEU A 20 -4.75 -24.61 -8.41
N THR A 21 -5.52 -25.62 -8.77
CA THR A 21 -5.48 -26.18 -10.15
C THR A 21 -6.01 -25.17 -11.16
N VAL A 22 -7.10 -24.48 -10.85
CA VAL A 22 -7.64 -23.40 -11.70
C VAL A 22 -6.65 -22.24 -11.82
N LEU A 23 -6.08 -21.80 -10.69
CA LEU A 23 -5.08 -20.74 -10.67
C LEU A 23 -3.87 -21.06 -11.56
N MET A 24 -3.36 -22.29 -11.48
CA MET A 24 -2.19 -22.74 -12.24
C MET A 24 -2.46 -22.90 -13.74
N ARG A 25 -3.73 -23.04 -14.15
CA ARG A 25 -4.13 -23.10 -15.56
C ARG A 25 -4.37 -21.73 -16.19
N ARG A 26 -4.55 -20.69 -15.38
CA ARG A 26 -4.74 -19.31 -15.86
C ARG A 26 -3.41 -18.78 -16.41
N GLY A 27 -3.38 -18.39 -17.71
CA GLY A 27 -2.18 -17.91 -18.37
C GLY A 27 -1.67 -16.53 -17.89
N ASN A 28 -2.49 -15.77 -17.17
CA ASN A 28 -2.15 -14.42 -16.72
C ASN A 28 -2.10 -14.35 -15.16
N VAL A 29 -1.18 -15.09 -14.57
CA VAL A 29 -0.95 -15.10 -13.12
C VAL A 29 0.48 -14.70 -12.83
N ASN A 30 0.67 -13.86 -11.81
CA ASN A 30 1.99 -13.46 -11.38
C ASN A 30 2.88 -14.67 -11.07
N ALA A 31 4.10 -14.70 -11.61
CA ALA A 31 5.04 -15.80 -11.46
C ALA A 31 5.32 -16.16 -9.98
N ARG A 32 5.26 -15.17 -9.07
CA ARG A 32 5.44 -15.39 -7.63
C ARG A 32 4.27 -16.19 -7.05
N VAL A 33 3.03 -15.88 -7.46
CA VAL A 33 1.83 -16.58 -7.02
C VAL A 33 1.84 -18.01 -7.54
N LEU A 34 2.18 -18.23 -8.81
CA LEU A 34 2.34 -19.57 -9.40
C LEU A 34 3.38 -20.41 -8.64
N ARG A 35 4.52 -19.82 -8.34
CA ARG A 35 5.58 -20.50 -7.58
C ARG A 35 5.09 -20.94 -6.20
N ARG A 36 4.36 -20.07 -5.48
CA ARG A 36 3.77 -20.37 -4.18
C ARG A 36 2.71 -21.48 -4.28
N ALA A 37 1.89 -21.46 -5.32
CA ALA A 37 0.90 -22.52 -5.60
C ALA A 37 1.59 -23.88 -5.82
N HIS A 38 2.69 -23.91 -6.59
CA HIS A 38 3.49 -25.12 -6.78
C HIS A 38 4.10 -25.62 -5.47
N ILE A 39 4.61 -24.73 -4.61
CA ILE A 39 5.14 -25.08 -3.30
C ILE A 39 4.06 -25.75 -2.45
N LEU A 40 2.88 -25.13 -2.30
CA LEU A 40 1.79 -25.67 -1.50
C LEU A 40 1.31 -27.03 -2.00
N ARG A 41 1.18 -27.19 -3.32
CA ARG A 41 0.78 -28.45 -3.93
C ARG A 41 1.78 -29.58 -3.67
N ARG A 42 3.08 -29.31 -3.68
CA ARG A 42 4.13 -30.29 -3.40
C ARG A 42 4.22 -30.60 -1.91
N LEU A 43 4.11 -29.61 -1.04
CA LEU A 43 4.04 -29.82 0.41
C LEU A 43 2.84 -30.72 0.79
N ALA A 44 1.69 -30.51 0.17
CA ALA A 44 0.50 -31.34 0.38
C ALA A 44 0.65 -32.80 -0.12
N LYS A 45 1.62 -33.06 -1.00
CA LYS A 45 2.03 -34.40 -1.42
C LYS A 45 3.04 -35.04 -0.48
N GLY A 46 3.52 -34.32 0.52
CA GLY A 46 4.51 -34.78 1.49
C GLY A 46 5.96 -34.62 1.03
N GLU A 47 6.23 -33.87 -0.04
CA GLU A 47 7.60 -33.59 -0.46
C GLU A 47 8.33 -32.73 0.59
N SER A 48 9.62 -33.01 0.82
CA SER A 48 10.40 -32.26 1.80
C SER A 48 10.73 -30.84 1.33
N PRO A 49 10.82 -29.84 2.23
CA PRO A 49 11.18 -28.46 1.84
C PRO A 49 12.50 -28.34 1.06
N PRO A 50 13.58 -29.08 1.36
CA PRO A 50 14.80 -29.06 0.54
C PRO A 50 14.56 -29.54 -0.88
N THR A 51 13.85 -30.66 -1.06
CA THR A 51 13.53 -31.23 -2.38
C THR A 51 12.69 -30.27 -3.22
N ILE A 52 11.70 -29.61 -2.59
CA ILE A 52 10.88 -28.61 -3.26
C ILE A 52 11.71 -27.40 -3.69
N ALA A 53 12.63 -26.98 -2.80
CA ALA A 53 13.51 -25.85 -3.04
C ALA A 53 14.40 -26.08 -4.27
N GLU A 54 14.99 -27.26 -4.37
CA GLU A 54 15.82 -27.68 -5.49
C GLU A 54 15.01 -27.72 -6.79
N ASN A 55 13.86 -28.40 -6.79
CA ASN A 55 13.00 -28.55 -7.97
C ASN A 55 12.44 -27.23 -8.52
N LEU A 56 12.22 -26.24 -7.66
CA LEU A 56 11.65 -24.93 -8.04
C LEU A 56 12.70 -23.82 -8.09
N SER A 57 13.97 -24.15 -7.91
CA SER A 57 15.09 -23.20 -7.88
C SER A 57 14.82 -22.02 -6.92
N VAL A 58 14.42 -22.36 -5.68
CA VAL A 58 14.18 -21.41 -4.60
C VAL A 58 14.95 -21.82 -3.34
N CYS A 59 15.13 -20.93 -2.38
CA CYS A 59 15.72 -21.34 -1.11
C CYS A 59 14.70 -22.08 -0.22
N SER A 60 15.18 -23.04 0.58
CA SER A 60 14.33 -23.83 1.49
C SER A 60 13.57 -22.95 2.50
N ASN A 61 14.10 -21.77 2.84
CA ASN A 61 13.43 -20.82 3.71
C ASN A 61 12.17 -20.23 3.06
N THR A 62 12.21 -20.00 1.74
CA THR A 62 11.01 -19.57 0.98
C THR A 62 9.91 -20.62 1.09
N VAL A 63 10.25 -21.91 0.93
CA VAL A 63 9.28 -23.00 1.06
C VAL A 63 8.66 -23.02 2.46
N ARG A 64 9.48 -22.91 3.51
CA ARG A 64 9.03 -22.87 4.90
C ARG A 64 8.15 -21.66 5.19
N ASN A 65 8.49 -20.49 4.64
CA ASN A 65 7.69 -19.26 4.82
C ASN A 65 6.31 -19.38 4.17
N VAL A 66 6.22 -20.00 2.99
CA VAL A 66 4.93 -20.25 2.33
C VAL A 66 4.09 -21.24 3.16
N ALA A 67 4.72 -22.32 3.68
CA ALA A 67 4.03 -23.26 4.55
C ALA A 67 3.51 -22.60 5.83
N ARG A 68 4.32 -21.76 6.47
CA ARG A 68 3.92 -21.03 7.69
C ARG A 68 2.74 -20.10 7.42
N ARG A 69 2.80 -19.26 6.36
CA ARG A 69 1.67 -18.39 5.99
C ARG A 69 0.38 -19.16 5.75
N TYR A 70 0.47 -20.33 5.13
CA TYR A 70 -0.69 -21.19 4.93
C TYR A 70 -1.27 -21.71 6.25
N MET A 71 -0.42 -22.08 7.20
CA MET A 71 -0.87 -22.59 8.50
C MET A 71 -1.44 -21.48 9.40
N ASP A 72 -0.89 -20.28 9.32
CA ASP A 72 -1.28 -19.14 10.15
C ASP A 72 -2.52 -18.43 9.60
N ASP A 73 -2.56 -18.14 8.30
CA ASP A 73 -3.53 -17.23 7.68
C ASP A 73 -4.29 -17.85 6.48
N GLY A 74 -4.04 -19.11 6.15
CA GLY A 74 -4.73 -19.83 5.09
C GLY A 74 -4.18 -19.64 3.68
N LEU A 75 -4.95 -20.15 2.69
CA LEU A 75 -4.51 -20.24 1.29
C LEU A 75 -4.24 -18.88 0.65
N GLU A 76 -5.13 -17.92 0.84
CA GLU A 76 -5.04 -16.61 0.21
C GLU A 76 -3.79 -15.84 0.67
N ALA A 77 -3.53 -15.81 1.97
CA ALA A 77 -2.34 -15.18 2.55
C ALA A 77 -1.03 -15.86 2.12
N ALA A 78 -1.06 -17.17 1.92
CA ALA A 78 0.09 -17.91 1.40
C ALA A 78 0.39 -17.61 -0.07
N LEU A 79 -0.62 -17.37 -0.89
CA LEU A 79 -0.50 -17.10 -2.32
C LEU A 79 -0.20 -15.65 -2.62
N PHE A 80 -0.91 -14.72 -2.00
CA PHE A 80 -0.83 -13.28 -2.30
C PHE A 80 0.02 -12.55 -1.26
N ASP A 81 0.65 -11.46 -1.69
CA ASP A 81 1.37 -10.60 -0.76
C ASP A 81 0.36 -9.68 -0.06
N GLN A 82 0.47 -9.59 1.26
CA GLN A 82 -0.28 -8.61 2.03
C GLN A 82 0.20 -7.20 1.67
N PRO A 83 -0.71 -6.20 1.65
CA PRO A 83 -0.33 -4.81 1.52
C PRO A 83 0.69 -4.45 2.61
N ARG A 84 1.77 -3.84 2.22
CA ARG A 84 2.74 -3.33 3.19
C ARG A 84 2.23 -2.02 3.75
N SER A 85 2.44 -1.76 5.03
CA SER A 85 2.05 -0.50 5.69
C SER A 85 2.64 0.75 5.04
N GLY A 86 3.67 0.58 4.21
CA GLY A 86 4.33 1.70 3.55
C GLY A 86 5.08 2.60 4.54
N GLN A 87 5.46 3.78 4.07
CA GLN A 87 6.01 4.82 4.92
C GLN A 87 4.86 5.48 5.69
N PRO A 88 5.01 5.77 7.00
CA PRO A 88 4.03 6.53 7.75
C PRO A 88 3.72 7.87 7.06
N GLU A 89 2.48 8.30 7.16
CA GLU A 89 2.08 9.58 6.59
C GLU A 89 2.85 10.72 7.25
N LEU A 90 3.36 11.65 6.45
CA LEU A 90 4.13 12.80 6.92
C LEU A 90 3.25 13.80 7.70
N LEU A 91 1.95 13.87 7.38
CA LEU A 91 0.98 14.74 7.99
C LEU A 91 -0.03 13.94 8.79
N ASP A 92 -0.31 14.36 10.01
CA ASP A 92 -1.41 13.83 10.78
C ASP A 92 -2.77 14.38 10.28
N THR A 93 -3.85 13.77 10.69
CA THR A 93 -5.22 14.18 10.28
C THR A 93 -5.53 15.63 10.64
N LYS A 94 -5.07 16.10 11.79
CA LYS A 94 -5.31 17.48 12.24
C LYS A 94 -4.53 18.48 11.40
N GLN A 95 -3.30 18.16 11.06
CA GLN A 95 -2.47 18.99 10.17
C GLN A 95 -3.06 19.08 8.76
N LYS A 96 -3.52 17.94 8.20
CA LYS A 96 -4.23 17.91 6.90
C LYS A 96 -5.45 18.82 6.91
N GLN A 97 -6.31 18.68 7.93
CA GLN A 97 -7.52 19.51 8.07
C GLN A 97 -7.21 21.01 8.18
N ARG A 98 -6.19 21.37 8.97
CA ARG A 98 -5.78 22.77 9.13
C ARG A 98 -5.24 23.37 7.83
N ILE A 99 -4.46 22.62 7.06
CA ILE A 99 -3.97 23.06 5.74
C ILE A 99 -5.14 23.24 4.77
N ILE A 100 -6.08 22.29 4.74
CA ILE A 100 -7.27 22.39 3.88
C ILE A 100 -8.11 23.61 4.25
N ALA A 101 -8.40 23.82 5.53
CA ALA A 101 -9.15 24.99 6.01
C ALA A 101 -8.45 26.30 5.64
N MET A 102 -7.12 26.36 5.75
CA MET A 102 -6.34 27.52 5.35
C MET A 102 -6.48 27.82 3.85
N VAL A 103 -6.42 26.78 3.01
CA VAL A 103 -6.51 26.92 1.54
C VAL A 103 -7.93 27.28 1.08
N CYS A 104 -8.94 26.88 1.81
CA CYS A 104 -10.35 27.26 1.55
C CYS A 104 -10.66 28.70 1.96
N ALA A 105 -9.82 29.33 2.77
CA ALA A 105 -9.92 30.75 3.11
C ALA A 105 -9.23 31.62 2.04
N ASP A 106 -9.48 32.92 2.09
CA ASP A 106 -8.82 33.87 1.19
C ASP A 106 -7.29 33.87 1.38
N PRO A 107 -6.54 34.06 0.30
CA PRO A 107 -5.08 34.16 0.39
C PRO A 107 -4.66 35.40 1.21
N PRO A 108 -3.45 35.42 1.76
CA PRO A 108 -2.94 36.54 2.55
C PRO A 108 -2.98 37.85 1.77
N GLN A 109 -3.07 38.99 2.49
CA GLN A 109 -3.10 40.31 1.90
C GLN A 109 -1.96 40.52 0.88
N GLY A 110 -2.30 41.10 -0.28
CA GLY A 110 -1.37 41.32 -1.37
C GLY A 110 -1.18 40.10 -2.32
N ARG A 111 -1.91 39.02 -2.12
CA ARG A 111 -1.88 37.85 -3.00
C ARG A 111 -3.27 37.59 -3.61
N ALA A 112 -3.33 37.50 -4.95
CA ALA A 112 -4.58 37.30 -5.68
C ALA A 112 -5.07 35.85 -5.66
N ARG A 113 -4.21 34.88 -5.35
CA ARG A 113 -4.52 33.44 -5.36
C ARG A 113 -3.52 32.64 -4.58
N TRP A 114 -3.94 31.46 -4.14
CA TRP A 114 -3.03 30.47 -3.56
C TRP A 114 -2.10 29.90 -4.62
N THR A 115 -0.82 29.74 -4.28
CA THR A 115 0.18 28.96 -5.01
C THR A 115 0.72 27.90 -4.07
N LEU A 116 1.29 26.79 -4.61
CA LEU A 116 1.89 25.76 -3.77
C LEU A 116 2.99 26.30 -2.85
N HIS A 117 3.80 27.25 -3.34
CA HIS A 117 4.83 27.92 -2.54
C HIS A 117 4.22 28.70 -1.37
N LEU A 118 3.21 29.50 -1.64
CA LEU A 118 2.54 30.29 -0.62
C LEU A 118 1.86 29.40 0.44
N ILE A 119 1.27 28.28 0.03
CA ILE A 119 0.66 27.32 0.97
C ILE A 119 1.71 26.71 1.89
N VAL A 120 2.86 26.30 1.36
CA VAL A 120 3.98 25.79 2.15
C VAL A 120 4.47 26.84 3.15
N GLU A 121 4.71 28.07 2.67
CA GLU A 121 5.18 29.19 3.47
C GLU A 121 4.20 29.49 4.63
N GLU A 122 2.92 29.63 4.32
CA GLU A 122 1.89 29.89 5.32
C GLU A 122 1.68 28.74 6.30
N ALA A 123 1.72 27.49 5.85
CA ALA A 123 1.62 26.33 6.73
C ALA A 123 2.78 26.28 7.75
N CYS A 124 3.99 26.64 7.34
CA CYS A 124 5.13 26.77 8.23
C CYS A 124 5.01 28.00 9.15
N ARG A 125 4.59 29.16 8.62
CA ARG A 125 4.38 30.40 9.37
C ARG A 125 3.36 30.21 10.50
N MET A 126 2.25 29.54 10.19
CA MET A 126 1.18 29.21 11.16
C MET A 126 1.55 28.05 12.11
N LYS A 127 2.77 27.53 12.00
CA LYS A 127 3.26 26.40 12.82
C LYS A 127 2.33 25.17 12.74
N ILE A 128 1.70 24.96 11.59
CA ILE A 128 0.93 23.74 11.34
C ILE A 128 1.89 22.56 11.16
N VAL A 129 3.00 22.83 10.45
CA VAL A 129 4.12 21.91 10.23
C VAL A 129 5.44 22.65 10.40
N SER A 130 6.51 21.92 10.74
CA SER A 130 7.86 22.51 10.82
C SER A 130 8.50 22.66 9.45
N SER A 131 8.23 21.72 8.55
CA SER A 131 8.71 21.70 7.17
C SER A 131 7.84 20.77 6.33
N ILE A 132 7.60 21.13 5.08
CA ILE A 132 6.82 20.30 4.16
C ILE A 132 7.21 20.58 2.71
N SER A 133 7.19 19.56 1.85
CA SER A 133 7.47 19.72 0.43
C SER A 133 6.23 20.18 -0.35
N HIS A 134 6.46 20.91 -1.45
CA HIS A 134 5.40 21.29 -2.39
C HIS A 134 4.64 20.09 -2.94
N GLU A 135 5.34 18.97 -3.16
CA GLU A 135 4.73 17.74 -3.66
C GLU A 135 3.79 17.11 -2.64
N THR A 136 4.10 17.16 -1.35
CA THR A 136 3.19 16.69 -0.29
C THR A 136 1.92 17.53 -0.25
N ILE A 137 2.03 18.85 -0.34
CA ILE A 137 0.86 19.75 -0.45
C ILE A 137 0.06 19.46 -1.72
N ARG A 138 0.72 19.29 -2.86
CA ARG A 138 0.06 18.99 -4.14
C ARG A 138 -0.76 17.69 -4.03
N ARG A 139 -0.20 16.64 -3.43
CA ARG A 139 -0.90 15.36 -3.22
C ARG A 139 -2.08 15.52 -2.28
N LEU A 140 -1.92 16.22 -1.16
CA LEU A 140 -2.99 16.49 -0.22
C LEU A 140 -4.17 17.21 -0.90
N LEU A 141 -3.90 18.25 -1.68
CA LEU A 141 -4.93 19.00 -2.39
C LEU A 141 -5.60 18.17 -3.48
N GLN A 142 -4.84 17.32 -4.17
CA GLN A 142 -5.37 16.42 -5.19
C GLN A 142 -6.27 15.34 -4.59
N GLU A 143 -5.91 14.80 -3.42
CA GLU A 143 -6.73 13.82 -2.68
C GLU A 143 -8.11 14.39 -2.31
N HIS A 144 -8.18 15.70 -2.05
CA HIS A 144 -9.41 16.40 -1.73
C HIS A 144 -10.04 17.15 -2.93
N ASP A 145 -9.56 16.90 -4.16
CA ASP A 145 -9.96 17.55 -5.42
C ASP A 145 -9.91 19.09 -5.40
N LEU A 146 -9.05 19.64 -4.54
CA LEU A 146 -8.86 21.08 -4.40
C LEU A 146 -7.82 21.58 -5.42
N LYS A 147 -8.19 22.62 -6.17
CA LYS A 147 -7.34 23.28 -7.18
C LYS A 147 -7.35 24.80 -6.98
N PRO A 148 -6.88 25.29 -5.83
CA PRO A 148 -7.04 26.70 -5.45
C PRO A 148 -6.35 27.68 -6.41
N TRP A 149 -5.46 27.22 -7.27
CA TRP A 149 -4.82 28.02 -8.33
C TRP A 149 -5.70 28.19 -9.58
N ARG A 150 -6.83 27.44 -9.71
CA ARG A 150 -7.76 27.52 -10.84
C ARG A 150 -8.97 28.39 -10.58
N GLU A 151 -9.35 28.59 -9.34
CA GLU A 151 -10.48 29.42 -8.98
C GLU A 151 -10.12 30.88 -9.19
N LYS A 152 -10.75 31.50 -10.19
CA LYS A 152 -10.83 32.95 -10.27
C LYS A 152 -11.80 33.38 -9.18
N ASN A 153 -11.34 34.13 -8.19
CA ASN A 153 -12.25 34.83 -7.28
C ASN A 153 -13.24 35.61 -8.13
N VAL A 154 -14.49 35.19 -8.11
CA VAL A 154 -15.58 36.03 -8.63
C VAL A 154 -15.68 37.18 -7.64
N VAL A 155 -15.01 38.28 -7.98
CA VAL A 155 -15.17 39.53 -7.25
C VAL A 155 -16.65 39.91 -7.43
N HIS A 156 -17.48 39.71 -6.40
CA HIS A 156 -18.74 40.40 -6.31
C HIS A 156 -18.42 41.90 -6.30
N ARG A 157 -18.54 42.56 -7.44
CA ARG A 157 -18.68 44.00 -7.48
C ARG A 157 -19.97 44.29 -6.70
N GLY A 158 -19.79 44.70 -5.46
CA GLY A 158 -20.85 45.29 -4.69
C GLY A 158 -21.32 46.51 -5.47
N ASP A 159 -22.57 46.47 -5.92
CA ASP A 159 -23.30 47.64 -6.40
C ASP A 159 -23.30 48.64 -5.24
N HIS A 160 -22.57 49.72 -5.41
CA HIS A 160 -22.79 50.93 -4.62
C HIS A 160 -23.91 51.71 -5.25
N PRO A 161 -24.93 52.17 -4.43
CA PRO A 161 -26.03 53.03 -4.89
C PRO A 161 -25.53 54.43 -5.28
#